data_e1b2eae442cf115eb81e3fe2ebd5755c
#
_entry.id   e1b2eae442cf115eb81e3fe2ebd5755c
#
_cell.length_a   1.000
_cell.length_b   1.000
_cell.length_c   1.000
_cell.angle_alpha   90.00
_cell.angle_beta   90.00
_cell.angle_gamma   90.00
#
_symmetry.space_group_name_H-M   'P 1'
#
loop_
_entity.id
_entity.type
_entity.pdbx_description
1 polymer ?
#
loop_
_entity_poly.entity_id
_entity_poly.type
_entity_poly.pdbx_seq_one_letter_code
_entity_poly.pdbx_strand_id
1 'polypeptide(L)'
;MLTNIKLAAAFPTDHRLHAAPPGPHLTPEANALVAASDVILALDWLDLAGTFKQAYETQPVAAKVIQVSCDAHSHRGWSMDHQGLPPVDLYLMCETDAAVPLLLEATGARRASAALPEALPLPPVPDAVSLRGVAAALETATRGIDVCYTRFPLGWNGAYTQFRHPLDYIGHDGGGGVGSGPGISVGAGLALKGSGRIPIGLLGDGDFLMGNTAVWTAAHYQIPCLMIVCNNRSFYNDER
;
A
#
# COMPACT_ATOMS: atom_id res chain seq x y z
N MET A 1 14.01 -3.23 2.36
CA MET A 1 12.55 -3.46 2.57
C MET A 1 11.78 -2.89 1.39
N LEU A 2 10.82 -3.63 0.89
CA LEU A 2 9.83 -3.16 -0.09
C LEU A 2 8.45 -3.30 0.52
N THR A 3 7.52 -2.45 0.13
CA THR A 3 6.11 -2.50 0.54
C THR A 3 5.21 -2.33 -0.69
N ASN A 4 3.99 -2.83 -0.59
CA ASN A 4 2.98 -2.69 -1.64
C ASN A 4 1.89 -1.73 -1.16
N ILE A 5 1.41 -0.84 -2.03
CA ILE A 5 0.36 0.12 -1.68
C ILE A 5 -1.02 -0.55 -1.45
N LYS A 6 -1.19 -1.78 -1.89
CA LYS A 6 -2.39 -2.57 -1.59
C LYS A 6 -2.46 -3.00 -0.12
N LEU A 7 -1.32 -3.06 0.56
CA LEU A 7 -1.23 -3.31 2.00
C LEU A 7 -1.39 -2.00 2.78
N ALA A 8 -1.69 -2.12 4.07
CA ALA A 8 -1.68 -0.97 4.97
C ALA A 8 -0.25 -0.40 5.13
N ALA A 9 -0.07 0.63 5.95
CA ALA A 9 1.23 1.21 6.26
C ALA A 9 2.12 0.22 7.05
N ALA A 10 2.58 -0.85 6.36
CA ALA A 10 3.27 -1.98 6.95
C ALA A 10 4.72 -1.67 7.38
N PHE A 11 5.32 -0.61 6.83
CA PHE A 11 6.70 -0.21 7.14
C PHE A 11 6.88 1.30 6.90
N PRO A 12 7.66 2.02 7.75
CA PRO A 12 7.89 3.44 7.54
C PRO A 12 8.56 3.73 6.19
N THR A 13 7.86 4.47 5.33
CA THR A 13 8.31 4.69 3.95
C THR A 13 9.44 5.70 3.82
N ASP A 14 9.70 6.48 4.86
CA ASP A 14 10.87 7.37 4.99
C ASP A 14 12.05 6.71 5.75
N HIS A 15 11.90 5.44 6.13
CA HIS A 15 12.99 4.74 6.79
C HIS A 15 14.10 4.42 5.79
N ARG A 16 15.34 4.61 6.21
CA ARG A 16 16.55 4.39 5.38
C ARG A 16 16.67 2.99 4.74
N LEU A 17 15.96 1.98 5.23
CA LEU A 17 15.91 0.64 4.64
C LEU A 17 14.72 0.43 3.70
N HIS A 18 13.84 1.41 3.52
CA HIS A 18 12.77 1.34 2.54
C HIS A 18 13.33 1.69 1.16
N ALA A 19 13.42 0.70 0.29
CA ALA A 19 14.25 0.80 -0.91
C ALA A 19 13.54 1.42 -2.12
N ALA A 20 12.21 1.46 -2.12
CA ALA A 20 11.42 2.07 -3.18
C ALA A 20 10.03 2.46 -2.67
N PRO A 21 9.39 3.50 -3.25
CA PRO A 21 8.03 3.86 -2.92
C PRO A 21 7.04 2.70 -3.13
N PRO A 22 6.03 2.55 -2.25
CA PRO A 22 5.03 1.50 -2.42
C PRO A 22 4.20 1.76 -3.68
N GLY A 23 3.97 0.71 -4.45
CA GLY A 23 3.15 0.77 -5.66
C GLY A 23 2.28 -0.48 -5.79
N PRO A 24 1.29 -0.49 -6.70
CA PRO A 24 0.54 -1.71 -7.03
C PRO A 24 1.44 -2.75 -7.71
N HIS A 25 2.45 -2.29 -8.41
CA HIS A 25 3.53 -3.06 -9.04
C HIS A 25 4.87 -2.47 -8.60
N LEU A 26 5.93 -3.28 -8.63
CA LEU A 26 7.27 -2.80 -8.33
C LEU A 26 7.79 -1.88 -9.45
N THR A 27 8.55 -0.86 -9.05
CA THR A 27 9.29 -0.05 -10.02
C THR A 27 10.42 -0.87 -10.68
N PRO A 28 10.96 -0.45 -11.82
CA PRO A 28 12.11 -1.13 -12.43
C PRO A 28 13.30 -1.29 -11.48
N GLU A 29 13.57 -0.29 -10.66
CA GLU A 29 14.65 -0.32 -9.66
C GLU A 29 14.36 -1.35 -8.55
N ALA A 30 13.10 -1.42 -8.08
CA ALA A 30 12.68 -2.42 -7.09
C ALA A 30 12.71 -3.84 -7.68
N ASN A 31 12.32 -4.03 -8.94
CA ASN A 31 12.47 -5.31 -9.65
C ASN A 31 13.95 -5.73 -9.75
N ALA A 32 14.84 -4.80 -10.07
CA ALA A 32 16.27 -5.09 -10.12
C ALA A 32 16.83 -5.49 -8.75
N LEU A 33 16.36 -4.87 -7.65
CA LEU A 33 16.73 -5.26 -6.29
C LEU A 33 16.24 -6.67 -5.95
N VAL A 34 15.03 -7.04 -6.33
CA VAL A 34 14.50 -8.40 -6.14
C VAL A 34 15.34 -9.40 -6.92
N ALA A 35 15.64 -9.12 -8.20
CA ALA A 35 16.41 -10.01 -9.06
C ALA A 35 17.87 -10.18 -8.60
N ALA A 36 18.45 -9.16 -7.96
CA ALA A 36 19.83 -9.18 -7.45
C ALA A 36 19.95 -9.78 -6.02
N SER A 37 18.83 -10.13 -5.38
CA SER A 37 18.84 -10.67 -4.03
C SER A 37 19.24 -12.14 -4.03
N ASP A 38 20.02 -12.56 -3.04
CA ASP A 38 20.35 -13.97 -2.78
C ASP A 38 19.34 -14.64 -1.84
N VAL A 39 18.69 -13.87 -0.96
CA VAL A 39 17.61 -14.32 -0.07
C VAL A 39 16.45 -13.31 -0.11
N ILE A 40 15.25 -13.80 -0.25
CA ILE A 40 14.02 -13.03 -0.18
C ILE A 40 13.16 -13.54 0.97
N LEU A 41 12.92 -12.69 1.96
CA LEU A 41 11.94 -12.92 3.02
C LEU A 41 10.65 -12.17 2.68
N ALA A 42 9.63 -12.91 2.31
CA ALA A 42 8.29 -12.39 2.04
C ALA A 42 7.43 -12.53 3.30
N LEU A 43 7.00 -11.40 3.84
CA LEU A 43 6.13 -11.31 5.00
C LEU A 43 4.73 -10.94 4.53
N ASP A 44 3.90 -11.94 4.35
CA ASP A 44 2.51 -11.83 3.88
C ASP A 44 2.35 -10.97 2.61
N TRP A 45 3.27 -11.17 1.67
CA TRP A 45 3.27 -10.42 0.42
C TRP A 45 2.13 -10.90 -0.49
N LEU A 46 1.29 -9.98 -0.93
CA LEU A 46 0.00 -10.24 -1.54
C LEU A 46 0.04 -11.09 -2.82
N ASP A 47 0.96 -10.79 -3.73
CA ASP A 47 1.12 -11.52 -5.01
C ASP A 47 2.61 -11.77 -5.28
N LEU A 48 3.16 -12.74 -4.54
CA LEU A 48 4.59 -13.04 -4.62
C LEU A 48 4.96 -13.63 -5.98
N ALA A 49 4.11 -14.48 -6.55
CA ALA A 49 4.36 -15.07 -7.86
C ALA A 49 4.32 -14.03 -8.99
N GLY A 50 3.36 -13.10 -8.95
CA GLY A 50 3.29 -11.97 -9.88
C GLY A 50 4.49 -11.04 -9.75
N THR A 51 4.96 -10.80 -8.52
CA THR A 51 6.18 -10.04 -8.25
C THR A 51 7.41 -10.71 -8.86
N PHE A 52 7.56 -12.00 -8.69
CA PHE A 52 8.68 -12.75 -9.29
C PHE A 52 8.60 -12.77 -10.81
N LYS A 53 7.40 -12.90 -11.37
CA LYS A 53 7.22 -12.79 -12.82
C LYS A 53 7.67 -11.43 -13.36
N GLN A 54 7.42 -10.34 -12.64
CA GLN A 54 7.88 -9.01 -13.02
C GLN A 54 9.42 -8.87 -12.90
N ALA A 55 10.00 -9.37 -11.80
CA ALA A 55 11.41 -9.19 -11.51
C ALA A 55 12.34 -10.11 -12.35
N TYR A 56 11.92 -11.34 -12.58
CA TYR A 56 12.73 -12.37 -13.26
C TYR A 56 12.27 -12.64 -14.70
N GLU A 57 11.09 -12.12 -15.11
CA GLU A 57 10.50 -12.35 -16.43
C GLU A 57 10.35 -13.85 -16.76
N THR A 58 11.22 -14.36 -17.63
CA THR A 58 11.27 -15.79 -18.04
C THR A 58 12.39 -16.57 -17.35
N GLN A 59 13.21 -15.89 -16.54
CA GLN A 59 14.32 -16.53 -15.84
C GLN A 59 13.84 -17.21 -14.56
N PRO A 60 14.48 -18.30 -14.14
CA PRO A 60 14.21 -18.91 -12.84
C PRO A 60 14.53 -17.94 -11.70
N VAL A 61 13.77 -18.04 -10.62
CA VAL A 61 14.11 -17.29 -9.39
C VAL A 61 15.39 -17.86 -8.79
N ALA A 62 16.45 -17.05 -8.77
CA ALA A 62 17.77 -17.46 -8.28
C ALA A 62 17.91 -17.34 -6.76
N ALA A 63 17.12 -16.47 -6.15
CA ALA A 63 17.14 -16.24 -4.70
C ALA A 63 16.57 -17.45 -3.93
N LYS A 64 17.03 -17.63 -2.69
CA LYS A 64 16.34 -18.44 -1.69
C LYS A 64 15.12 -17.72 -1.17
N VAL A 65 13.96 -18.33 -1.27
CA VAL A 65 12.68 -17.70 -0.93
C VAL A 65 12.12 -18.30 0.36
N ILE A 66 11.94 -17.43 1.35
CA ILE A 66 11.27 -17.73 2.61
C ILE A 66 9.95 -16.95 2.60
N GLN A 67 8.83 -17.65 2.67
CA GLN A 67 7.50 -17.03 2.73
C GLN A 67 6.88 -17.28 4.10
N VAL A 68 6.43 -16.20 4.73
CA VAL A 68 5.62 -16.22 5.95
C VAL A 68 4.23 -15.72 5.58
N SER A 69 3.23 -16.56 5.66
CA SER A 69 1.85 -16.22 5.33
C SER A 69 0.89 -17.27 5.88
N CYS A 70 -0.34 -16.87 6.17
CA CYS A 70 -1.44 -17.78 6.47
C CYS A 70 -2.11 -18.34 5.21
N ASP A 71 -1.79 -17.83 4.03
CA ASP A 71 -2.27 -18.34 2.75
C ASP A 71 -1.57 -19.68 2.43
N ALA A 72 -2.24 -20.79 2.67
CA ALA A 72 -1.65 -22.12 2.52
C ALA A 72 -1.15 -22.43 1.10
N HIS A 73 -1.79 -21.87 0.09
CA HIS A 73 -1.49 -22.07 -1.34
C HIS A 73 -2.01 -20.88 -2.14
N SER A 74 -1.87 -20.95 -3.47
CA SER A 74 -2.50 -19.97 -4.33
C SER A 74 -4.02 -19.97 -4.15
N HIS A 75 -4.59 -18.81 -4.11
CA HIS A 75 -6.03 -18.63 -4.11
C HIS A 75 -6.45 -17.73 -5.28
N ARG A 76 -7.71 -17.81 -5.67
CA ARG A 76 -8.28 -16.95 -6.72
C ARG A 76 -8.82 -15.66 -6.11
N GLY A 77 -8.01 -15.01 -5.31
CA GLY A 77 -8.35 -13.73 -4.70
C GLY A 77 -8.21 -12.59 -5.72
N TRP A 78 -9.09 -11.62 -5.63
CA TRP A 78 -9.12 -10.44 -6.51
C TRP A 78 -7.87 -9.57 -6.41
N SER A 79 -7.14 -9.70 -5.32
CA SER A 79 -5.91 -8.93 -5.08
C SER A 79 -4.65 -9.58 -5.68
N MET A 80 -4.76 -10.78 -6.25
CA MET A 80 -3.66 -11.49 -6.89
C MET A 80 -3.80 -11.45 -8.42
N ASP A 81 -3.00 -10.64 -9.07
CA ASP A 81 -3.08 -10.44 -10.52
C ASP A 81 -2.56 -11.66 -11.29
N HIS A 82 -1.58 -12.39 -10.74
CA HIS A 82 -0.97 -13.54 -11.43
C HIS A 82 -1.59 -14.89 -11.09
N GLN A 83 -2.11 -15.07 -9.90
CA GLN A 83 -2.77 -16.29 -9.41
C GLN A 83 -1.93 -17.59 -9.58
N GLY A 84 -0.62 -17.47 -9.57
CA GLY A 84 0.32 -18.57 -9.64
C GLY A 84 0.94 -18.88 -8.28
N LEU A 85 1.51 -20.08 -8.15
CA LEU A 85 2.32 -20.42 -6.98
C LEU A 85 3.73 -19.82 -7.13
N PRO A 86 4.22 -19.09 -6.12
CA PRO A 86 5.61 -18.67 -6.11
C PRO A 86 6.53 -19.87 -5.86
N PRO A 87 7.75 -19.89 -6.41
CA PRO A 87 8.77 -20.83 -5.96
C PRO A 87 9.19 -20.43 -4.54
N VAL A 88 9.05 -21.35 -3.59
CA VAL A 88 9.36 -21.12 -2.18
C VAL A 88 10.23 -22.25 -1.65
N ASP A 89 11.40 -21.91 -1.08
CA ASP A 89 12.29 -22.88 -0.46
C ASP A 89 11.84 -23.23 0.97
N LEU A 90 11.33 -22.25 1.72
CA LEU A 90 10.81 -22.44 3.07
C LEU A 90 9.49 -21.67 3.24
N TYR A 91 8.44 -22.39 3.56
CA TYR A 91 7.13 -21.83 3.85
C TYR A 91 6.82 -21.94 5.35
N LEU A 92 6.56 -20.80 5.99
CA LEU A 92 6.16 -20.70 7.39
C LEU A 92 4.67 -20.29 7.43
N MET A 93 3.79 -21.26 7.67
CA MET A 93 2.35 -21.03 7.74
C MET A 93 1.97 -20.48 9.10
N CYS A 94 2.15 -19.18 9.28
CA CYS A 94 1.78 -18.46 10.49
C CYS A 94 1.59 -16.98 10.18
N GLU A 95 0.94 -16.28 11.13
CA GLU A 95 0.86 -14.81 11.12
C GLU A 95 2.25 -14.19 11.20
N THR A 96 2.44 -13.09 10.49
CA THR A 96 3.72 -12.35 10.52
C THR A 96 4.04 -11.82 11.91
N ASP A 97 3.02 -11.44 12.69
CA ASP A 97 3.16 -10.97 14.08
C ASP A 97 3.72 -12.05 15.02
N ALA A 98 3.51 -13.33 14.69
CA ALA A 98 4.10 -14.45 15.41
C ALA A 98 5.55 -14.72 14.95
N ALA A 99 5.82 -14.60 13.64
CA ALA A 99 7.12 -14.94 13.07
C ALA A 99 8.19 -13.87 13.33
N VAL A 100 7.84 -12.59 13.15
CA VAL A 100 8.83 -11.49 13.19
C VAL A 100 9.56 -11.38 14.52
N PRO A 101 8.92 -11.47 15.72
CA PRO A 101 9.63 -11.45 16.98
C PRO A 101 10.63 -12.60 17.13
N LEU A 102 10.26 -13.82 16.71
CA LEU A 102 11.12 -14.99 16.76
C LEU A 102 12.31 -14.87 15.79
N LEU A 103 12.06 -14.35 14.59
CA LEU A 103 13.14 -14.06 13.63
C LEU A 103 14.12 -13.01 14.16
N LEU A 104 13.61 -11.98 14.82
CA LEU A 104 14.44 -10.95 15.44
C LEU A 104 15.29 -11.51 16.58
N GLU A 105 14.72 -12.36 17.42
CA GLU A 105 15.44 -13.07 18.49
C GLU A 105 16.54 -13.97 17.93
N ALA A 106 16.21 -14.78 16.91
CA ALA A 106 17.13 -15.73 16.29
C ALA A 106 18.30 -15.05 15.56
N THR A 107 18.05 -13.91 14.92
CA THR A 107 19.08 -13.21 14.12
C THR A 107 19.85 -12.16 14.92
N GLY A 108 19.30 -11.70 16.02
CA GLY A 108 19.79 -10.58 16.80
C GLY A 108 19.64 -9.24 16.05
N ALA A 109 19.62 -8.16 16.80
CA ALA A 109 19.58 -6.82 16.22
C ALA A 109 20.94 -6.46 15.60
N ARG A 110 21.02 -6.33 14.29
CA ARG A 110 22.21 -5.85 13.58
C ARG A 110 21.98 -4.42 13.10
N ARG A 111 22.95 -3.54 13.35
CA ARG A 111 22.94 -2.22 12.70
C ARG A 111 23.31 -2.40 11.23
N ALA A 112 22.42 -2.00 10.33
CA ALA A 112 22.75 -1.95 8.92
C ALA A 112 23.85 -0.91 8.67
N SER A 113 24.94 -1.32 8.03
CA SER A 113 26.10 -0.47 7.76
C SER A 113 26.12 0.08 6.34
N ALA A 114 25.24 -0.39 5.46
CA ALA A 114 25.22 0.05 4.07
C ALA A 114 24.61 1.46 3.92
N ALA A 115 25.27 2.29 3.14
CA ALA A 115 24.64 3.51 2.62
C ALA A 115 23.46 3.12 1.74
N LEU A 116 22.33 3.79 1.97
CA LEU A 116 21.12 3.51 1.20
C LEU A 116 21.04 4.44 0.01
N PRO A 117 20.39 4.00 -1.06
CA PRO A 117 20.16 4.88 -2.19
C PRO A 117 19.40 6.13 -1.73
N GLU A 118 19.82 7.26 -2.24
CA GLU A 118 19.13 8.53 -2.04
C GLU A 118 17.71 8.41 -2.62
N ALA A 119 16.73 8.92 -1.87
CA ALA A 119 15.35 8.90 -2.35
C ALA A 119 15.25 9.66 -3.67
N LEU A 120 14.62 9.06 -4.67
CA LEU A 120 14.38 9.73 -5.94
C LEU A 120 13.56 11.01 -5.69
N PRO A 121 13.96 12.14 -6.28
CA PRO A 121 13.23 13.39 -6.12
C PRO A 121 11.81 13.23 -6.68
N LEU A 122 10.83 13.74 -5.94
CA LEU A 122 9.45 13.77 -6.43
C LEU A 122 9.36 14.68 -7.67
N PRO A 123 8.54 14.32 -8.65
CA PRO A 123 8.30 15.20 -9.78
C PRO A 123 7.75 16.56 -9.29
N PRO A 124 8.07 17.64 -9.98
CA PRO A 124 7.53 18.97 -9.64
C PRO A 124 6.00 18.94 -9.66
N VAL A 125 5.41 19.81 -8.83
CA VAL A 125 3.95 20.00 -8.85
C VAL A 125 3.60 20.75 -10.14
N PRO A 126 2.76 20.19 -11.04
CA PRO A 126 2.36 20.89 -12.25
C PRO A 126 1.40 22.03 -11.92
N ASP A 127 1.33 23.03 -12.80
CA ASP A 127 0.38 24.15 -12.67
C ASP A 127 -1.09 23.71 -12.78
N ALA A 128 -1.34 22.64 -13.52
CA ALA A 128 -2.68 22.07 -13.64
C ALA A 128 -3.05 21.22 -12.41
N VAL A 129 -4.35 21.09 -12.15
CA VAL A 129 -4.87 20.20 -11.09
C VAL A 129 -4.42 18.77 -11.37
N SER A 130 -3.78 18.16 -10.38
CA SER A 130 -3.18 16.83 -10.50
C SER A 130 -3.14 16.12 -9.15
N LEU A 131 -3.00 14.78 -9.16
CA LEU A 131 -2.82 14.00 -7.92
C LEU A 131 -1.56 14.46 -7.15
N ARG A 132 -0.50 14.86 -7.84
CA ARG A 132 0.69 15.42 -7.21
C ARG A 132 0.40 16.74 -6.50
N GLY A 133 -0.42 17.61 -7.11
CA GLY A 133 -0.88 18.85 -6.52
C GLY A 133 -1.75 18.63 -5.28
N VAL A 134 -2.67 17.68 -5.35
CA VAL A 134 -3.51 17.27 -4.20
C VAL A 134 -2.64 16.75 -3.06
N ALA A 135 -1.65 15.92 -3.36
CA ALA A 135 -0.73 15.39 -2.35
C ALA A 135 0.06 16.50 -1.65
N ALA A 136 0.61 17.46 -2.40
CA ALA A 136 1.36 18.60 -1.84
C ALA A 136 0.47 19.51 -0.97
N ALA A 137 -0.76 19.74 -1.41
CA ALA A 137 -1.73 20.51 -0.63
C ALA A 137 -2.08 19.81 0.69
N LEU A 138 -2.31 18.49 0.63
CA LEU A 138 -2.59 17.68 1.83
C LEU A 138 -1.40 17.66 2.78
N GLU A 139 -0.18 17.43 2.29
CA GLU A 139 1.03 17.46 3.11
C GLU A 139 1.15 18.79 3.88
N THR A 140 0.82 19.88 3.21
CA THR A 140 0.85 21.21 3.83
C THR A 140 -0.28 21.38 4.83
N ALA A 141 -1.50 21.00 4.47
CA ALA A 141 -2.70 21.23 5.29
C ALA A 141 -2.75 20.32 6.53
N THR A 142 -2.14 19.12 6.45
CA THR A 142 -2.16 18.15 7.55
C THR A 142 -0.88 18.16 8.39
N ARG A 143 -0.02 19.15 8.21
CA ARG A 143 1.22 19.25 8.98
C ARG A 143 0.94 19.35 10.48
N GLY A 144 1.45 18.37 11.25
CA GLY A 144 1.22 18.30 12.70
C GLY A 144 -0.15 17.74 13.08
N ILE A 145 -0.89 17.18 12.12
CA ILE A 145 -2.18 16.53 12.35
C ILE A 145 -2.01 15.05 12.05
N ASP A 146 -2.43 14.19 12.96
CA ASP A 146 -2.48 12.75 12.72
C ASP A 146 -3.63 12.43 11.77
N VAL A 147 -3.30 11.89 10.62
CA VAL A 147 -4.29 11.48 9.60
C VAL A 147 -4.27 9.98 9.42
N CYS A 148 -5.37 9.45 8.89
CA CYS A 148 -5.48 8.08 8.43
C CYS A 148 -6.03 8.09 7.01
N TYR A 149 -5.19 7.78 6.04
CA TYR A 149 -5.68 7.61 4.67
C TYR A 149 -6.48 6.32 4.57
N THR A 150 -7.70 6.43 4.04
CA THR A 150 -8.64 5.30 3.96
C THR A 150 -8.77 4.75 2.55
N ARG A 151 -8.41 5.54 1.56
CA ARG A 151 -8.45 5.20 0.14
C ARG A 151 -7.53 6.12 -0.65
N PHE A 152 -6.92 5.58 -1.68
CA PHE A 152 -6.28 6.35 -2.74
C PHE A 152 -6.91 6.03 -4.09
N PRO A 153 -7.02 7.01 -5.01
CA PRO A 153 -7.51 6.76 -6.36
C PRO A 153 -6.50 5.92 -7.15
N LEU A 154 -6.98 5.23 -8.17
CA LEU A 154 -6.11 4.57 -9.14
C LEU A 154 -5.12 5.59 -9.72
N GLY A 155 -3.88 5.19 -9.89
CA GLY A 155 -2.81 6.08 -10.34
C GLY A 155 -2.15 6.92 -9.23
N TRP A 156 -2.55 6.75 -7.96
CA TRP A 156 -1.79 7.37 -6.86
C TRP A 156 -0.37 6.80 -6.81
N ASN A 157 0.62 7.68 -6.83
CA ASN A 157 2.01 7.28 -6.64
C ASN A 157 2.32 7.21 -5.14
N GLY A 158 2.75 6.07 -4.65
CA GLY A 158 3.07 5.87 -3.23
C GLY A 158 4.19 6.77 -2.69
N ALA A 159 4.99 7.35 -3.58
CA ALA A 159 5.98 8.36 -3.19
C ALA A 159 5.36 9.71 -2.76
N TYR A 160 4.08 9.94 -3.05
CA TYR A 160 3.42 11.20 -2.70
C TYR A 160 3.08 11.32 -1.21
N THR A 161 3.07 10.20 -0.48
CA THR A 161 2.65 10.16 0.91
C THR A 161 3.62 9.31 1.72
N GLN A 162 4.08 9.85 2.85
CA GLN A 162 4.93 9.12 3.77
C GLN A 162 4.07 8.47 4.86
N PHE A 163 4.30 7.18 5.09
CA PHE A 163 3.68 6.42 6.17
C PHE A 163 4.73 6.13 7.24
N ARG A 164 4.41 6.43 8.49
CA ARG A 164 5.30 6.24 9.65
C ARG A 164 4.66 5.42 10.76
N HIS A 165 3.33 5.36 10.75
CA HIS A 165 2.54 4.64 11.73
C HIS A 165 1.56 3.69 11.02
N PRO A 166 1.24 2.51 11.57
CA PRO A 166 0.31 1.56 10.95
C PRO A 166 -1.07 2.15 10.60
N LEU A 167 -1.53 3.14 11.36
CA LEU A 167 -2.80 3.83 11.08
C LEU A 167 -2.66 5.03 10.14
N ASP A 168 -1.52 5.27 9.52
CA ASP A 168 -1.41 6.33 8.51
C ASP A 168 -2.12 5.96 7.21
N TYR A 169 -2.23 4.65 6.94
CA TYR A 169 -2.98 4.12 5.81
C TYR A 169 -3.51 2.72 6.12
N ILE A 170 -4.79 2.50 5.91
CA ILE A 170 -5.46 1.22 6.21
C ILE A 170 -5.39 0.19 5.09
N GLY A 171 -4.74 0.51 3.98
CA GLY A 171 -4.60 -0.39 2.84
C GLY A 171 -5.73 -0.28 1.83
N HIS A 172 -5.72 -1.18 0.87
CA HIS A 172 -6.70 -1.31 -0.19
C HIS A 172 -7.75 -2.36 0.19
N ASP A 173 -8.96 -2.26 -0.35
CA ASP A 173 -10.07 -3.19 -0.11
C ASP A 173 -9.89 -4.60 -0.72
N GLY A 174 -8.71 -4.84 -1.29
CA GLY A 174 -8.32 -6.15 -1.85
C GLY A 174 -8.96 -6.47 -3.20
N GLY A 175 -10.15 -5.99 -3.49
CA GLY A 175 -10.88 -6.33 -4.70
C GLY A 175 -10.81 -5.29 -5.83
N GLY A 176 -10.34 -4.10 -5.56
CA GLY A 176 -10.36 -3.00 -6.52
C GLY A 176 -11.76 -2.57 -6.92
N GLY A 177 -12.78 -2.97 -6.14
CA GLY A 177 -14.18 -2.65 -6.39
C GLY A 177 -14.43 -1.16 -6.34
N VAL A 178 -15.11 -0.65 -7.38
CA VAL A 178 -15.57 0.73 -7.41
C VAL A 178 -16.81 0.86 -6.52
N GLY A 179 -16.86 1.94 -5.72
CA GLY A 179 -17.96 2.21 -4.78
C GLY A 179 -17.68 1.87 -3.32
N SER A 180 -16.56 1.22 -3.01
CA SER A 180 -16.18 0.87 -1.64
C SER A 180 -15.61 2.06 -0.85
N GLY A 181 -14.99 3.02 -1.51
CA GLY A 181 -14.26 4.13 -0.89
C GLY A 181 -15.06 4.94 0.13
N PRO A 182 -16.27 5.41 -0.18
CA PRO A 182 -17.09 6.14 0.80
C PRO A 182 -17.42 5.32 2.04
N GLY A 183 -17.80 4.04 1.87
CA GLY A 183 -18.11 3.14 2.97
C GLY A 183 -16.91 2.88 3.87
N ILE A 184 -15.75 2.62 3.29
CA ILE A 184 -14.48 2.44 4.01
C ILE A 184 -14.13 3.70 4.80
N SER A 185 -14.28 4.88 4.22
CA SER A 185 -13.96 6.16 4.89
C SER A 185 -14.88 6.39 6.11
N VAL A 186 -16.15 6.08 5.98
CA VAL A 186 -17.11 6.16 7.12
C VAL A 186 -16.79 5.12 8.17
N GLY A 187 -16.52 3.89 7.77
CA GLY A 187 -16.12 2.81 8.69
C GLY A 187 -14.87 3.14 9.49
N ALA A 188 -13.83 3.67 8.80
CA ALA A 188 -12.62 4.15 9.46
C ALA A 188 -12.91 5.32 10.41
N GLY A 189 -13.77 6.28 10.00
CA GLY A 189 -14.20 7.38 10.84
C GLY A 189 -14.86 6.92 12.12
N LEU A 190 -15.70 5.89 12.04
CA LEU A 190 -16.32 5.27 13.20
C LEU A 190 -15.29 4.58 14.11
N ALA A 191 -14.39 3.78 13.54
CA ALA A 191 -13.36 3.04 14.27
C ALA A 191 -12.35 3.97 14.96
N LEU A 192 -12.02 5.11 14.33
CA LEU A 192 -11.06 6.09 14.83
C LEU A 192 -11.69 7.19 15.70
N LYS A 193 -13.01 7.10 15.98
CA LYS A 193 -13.69 8.11 16.80
C LYS A 193 -13.03 8.21 18.18
N GLY A 194 -12.59 9.43 18.52
CA GLY A 194 -11.90 9.71 19.78
C GLY A 194 -10.39 9.44 19.78
N SER A 195 -9.81 8.93 18.70
CA SER A 195 -8.36 8.72 18.61
C SER A 195 -7.53 10.00 18.34
N GLY A 196 -8.19 11.07 17.91
CA GLY A 196 -7.53 12.29 17.45
C GLY A 196 -7.09 12.24 15.97
N ARG A 197 -7.16 11.08 15.31
CA ARG A 197 -6.82 10.94 13.89
C ARG A 197 -7.98 11.35 13.00
N ILE A 198 -7.65 11.99 11.87
CA ILE A 198 -8.61 12.40 10.86
C ILE A 198 -8.59 11.40 9.70
N PRO A 199 -9.67 10.66 9.46
CA PRO A 199 -9.80 9.79 8.29
C PRO A 199 -9.94 10.63 7.02
N ILE A 200 -9.12 10.32 6.01
CA ILE A 200 -9.11 11.02 4.72
C ILE A 200 -9.21 9.98 3.59
N GLY A 201 -10.31 10.01 2.86
CA GLY A 201 -10.47 9.24 1.63
C GLY A 201 -10.22 10.11 0.40
N LEU A 202 -9.27 9.70 -0.45
CA LEU A 202 -9.09 10.28 -1.78
C LEU A 202 -9.75 9.34 -2.78
N LEU A 203 -10.84 9.79 -3.37
CA LEU A 203 -11.77 8.96 -4.13
C LEU A 203 -11.78 9.38 -5.59
N GLY A 204 -11.93 8.44 -6.50
CA GLY A 204 -12.39 8.76 -7.86
C GLY A 204 -13.86 9.20 -7.84
N ASP A 205 -14.28 9.95 -8.84
CA ASP A 205 -15.67 10.37 -8.98
C ASP A 205 -16.62 9.17 -9.17
N GLY A 206 -16.23 8.17 -9.96
CA GLY A 206 -16.97 6.93 -10.09
C GLY A 206 -17.08 6.15 -8.79
N ASP A 207 -15.99 6.00 -8.05
CA ASP A 207 -15.96 5.35 -6.73
C ASP A 207 -16.90 6.07 -5.75
N PHE A 208 -16.85 7.41 -5.73
CA PHE A 208 -17.74 8.21 -4.89
C PHE A 208 -19.21 8.07 -5.28
N LEU A 209 -19.52 8.17 -6.57
CA LEU A 209 -20.92 8.10 -7.05
C LEU A 209 -21.57 6.76 -6.73
N MET A 210 -20.85 5.66 -6.84
CA MET A 210 -21.39 4.33 -6.56
C MET A 210 -21.58 4.04 -5.06
N GLY A 211 -20.87 4.75 -4.18
CA GLY A 211 -20.94 4.57 -2.73
C GLY A 211 -21.45 5.78 -1.96
N ASN A 212 -21.97 6.82 -2.61
CA ASN A 212 -22.26 8.12 -2.01
C ASN A 212 -23.33 8.09 -0.89
N THR A 213 -24.16 7.05 -0.85
CA THR A 213 -25.14 6.86 0.26
C THR A 213 -24.46 6.77 1.64
N ALA A 214 -23.18 6.40 1.69
CA ALA A 214 -22.41 6.41 2.93
C ALA A 214 -22.26 7.82 3.54
N VAL A 215 -22.35 8.88 2.74
CA VAL A 215 -22.35 10.27 3.21
C VAL A 215 -23.55 10.54 4.13
N TRP A 216 -24.73 9.98 3.80
CA TRP A 216 -25.90 10.07 4.68
C TRP A 216 -25.60 9.42 6.02
N THR A 217 -24.95 8.25 6.03
CA THR A 217 -24.57 7.54 7.27
C THR A 217 -23.60 8.39 8.10
N ALA A 218 -22.58 8.97 7.46
CA ALA A 218 -21.64 9.85 8.14
C ALA A 218 -22.33 11.04 8.81
N ALA A 219 -23.21 11.70 8.06
CA ALA A 219 -23.96 12.86 8.56
C ALA A 219 -24.92 12.49 9.68
N HIS A 220 -25.72 11.42 9.50
CA HIS A 220 -26.74 10.98 10.46
C HIS A 220 -26.12 10.55 11.80
N TYR A 221 -25.01 9.81 11.76
CA TYR A 221 -24.33 9.31 12.96
C TYR A 221 -23.18 10.20 13.43
N GLN A 222 -23.02 11.37 12.84
CA GLN A 222 -21.95 12.32 13.18
C GLN A 222 -20.56 11.65 13.20
N ILE A 223 -20.25 10.93 12.13
CA ILE A 223 -18.97 10.26 11.94
C ILE A 223 -18.03 11.21 11.20
N PRO A 224 -16.94 11.68 11.83
CA PRO A 224 -16.01 12.59 11.18
C PRO A 224 -15.17 11.85 10.15
N CYS A 225 -15.19 12.29 8.92
CA CYS A 225 -14.30 11.87 7.85
C CYS A 225 -14.22 12.96 6.77
N LEU A 226 -13.08 13.05 6.09
CA LEU A 226 -12.89 13.93 4.95
C LEU A 226 -12.85 13.06 3.68
N MET A 227 -13.72 13.35 2.73
CA MET A 227 -13.72 12.72 1.41
C MET A 227 -13.35 13.76 0.36
N ILE A 228 -12.26 13.52 -0.36
CA ILE A 228 -11.78 14.37 -1.45
C ILE A 228 -12.01 13.61 -2.75
N VAL A 229 -12.86 14.14 -3.62
CA VAL A 229 -13.20 13.52 -4.90
C VAL A 229 -12.29 14.07 -5.99
N CYS A 230 -11.44 13.20 -6.52
CA CYS A 230 -10.57 13.47 -7.66
C CYS A 230 -11.38 13.24 -8.95
N ASN A 231 -12.09 14.27 -9.39
CA ASN A 231 -13.04 14.17 -10.51
C ASN A 231 -12.32 14.31 -11.85
N ASN A 232 -12.16 13.22 -12.56
CA ASN A 232 -11.69 13.17 -13.94
C ASN A 232 -12.83 13.04 -14.97
N ARG A 233 -14.10 12.98 -14.52
CA ARG A 233 -15.31 12.82 -15.34
C ARG A 233 -15.35 11.53 -16.14
N SER A 234 -14.69 10.47 -15.65
CA SER A 234 -14.59 9.21 -16.38
C SER A 234 -14.38 8.02 -15.44
N PHE A 235 -14.95 6.88 -15.79
CA PHE A 235 -14.52 5.56 -15.31
C PHE A 235 -13.32 5.09 -16.14
N TYR A 236 -12.27 5.87 -16.16
CA TYR A 236 -11.13 5.75 -17.06
C TYR A 236 -10.51 4.34 -17.14
N ASN A 237 -10.61 3.56 -16.09
CA ASN A 237 -10.08 2.19 -16.08
C ASN A 237 -10.90 1.26 -17.02
N ASP A 238 -12.16 1.59 -17.23
CA ASP A 238 -13.09 0.80 -18.06
C ASP A 238 -13.11 1.30 -19.52
N GLU A 239 -12.43 2.42 -19.79
CA GLU A 239 -12.33 3.02 -21.13
C GLU A 239 -11.04 2.62 -21.89
N ARG A 240 -10.15 1.78 -21.27
CA ARG A 240 -8.87 1.37 -21.84
C ARG A 240 -8.92 0.02 -22.53
#